data_f9619298d4a591f566b3abe05f85a160
#
_entry.id   f9619298d4a591f566b3abe05f85a160
#
_cell.length_a   1.000
_cell.length_b   1.000
_cell.length_c   1.000
_cell.angle_alpha   90.00
_cell.angle_beta   90.00
_cell.angle_gamma   90.00
#
_symmetry.space_group_name_H-M   'P 1'
#
loop_
_entity.id
_entity.type
_entity.pdbx_description
1 polymer ?
#
loop_
_entity_poly.entity_id
_entity_poly.type
_entity_poly.pdbx_seq_one_letter_code
_entity_poly.pdbx_strand_id
1 'polypeptide(L)'
;MISKFFKLISIYSLTLCFQTICISNSLAQVDFDEKNIANYFSGSVSLNNNNNFQAVKYFNSTKNLKNTHENFNRNYIISLVLDGKVSKSVSELKSTSEQKYSNFFNLNLILILEEIKRNNFDKAKAKLINLEKFEQDGKLEFVLYRTIKRYTELFLNKKTSKNDINELGNIGEITNAFEKCYLGEMDTEKSFINLINSDDGDFSRYLFFYVNYLISNEKFELAKKHVLKVNFLNSNLITAQTKQWILEENYKDFSKIFSCKNHNHLISEFLYLIANLYSSEGYYMESNFYLNLSHYMNPRF
;
A
#
# COMPACT_ATOMS: atom_id res chain seq x y z
N MET A 1 40.04 -15.07 68.75
CA MET A 1 39.31 -13.93 68.10
C MET A 1 39.19 -14.10 66.61
N ILE A 2 40.17 -14.58 65.92
CA ILE A 2 40.22 -14.74 64.41
C ILE A 2 39.17 -15.75 63.88
N SER A 3 38.90 -16.85 64.60
CA SER A 3 37.94 -17.90 64.17
C SER A 3 36.50 -17.45 64.17
N LYS A 4 36.09 -16.50 65.02
CA LYS A 4 34.75 -15.94 65.02
C LYS A 4 34.53 -14.95 63.84
N PHE A 5 35.58 -14.25 63.38
CA PHE A 5 35.55 -13.31 62.29
C PHE A 5 35.35 -14.02 60.93
N PHE A 6 36.01 -15.15 60.71
CA PHE A 6 35.82 -15.98 59.51
C PHE A 6 34.44 -16.62 59.43
N LYS A 7 33.83 -17.02 60.56
CA LYS A 7 32.44 -17.52 60.55
C LYS A 7 31.41 -16.42 60.18
N LEU A 8 31.63 -15.18 60.65
CA LEU A 8 30.73 -14.07 60.26
C LEU A 8 30.83 -13.73 58.79
N ILE A 9 32.04 -13.68 58.22
CA ILE A 9 32.24 -13.41 56.77
C ILE A 9 31.61 -14.51 55.90
N SER A 10 31.72 -15.79 56.31
CA SER A 10 31.09 -16.91 55.60
C SER A 10 29.56 -16.83 55.61
N ILE A 11 28.95 -16.40 56.71
CA ILE A 11 27.47 -16.24 56.80
C ILE A 11 26.99 -15.06 55.96
N TYR A 12 27.71 -13.94 55.92
CA TYR A 12 27.37 -12.80 55.08
C TYR A 12 27.54 -13.08 53.58
N SER A 13 28.57 -13.84 53.18
CA SER A 13 28.79 -14.28 51.82
C SER A 13 27.69 -15.25 51.35
N LEU A 14 27.20 -16.14 52.19
CA LEU A 14 26.13 -17.09 51.89
C LEU A 14 24.77 -16.36 51.74
N THR A 15 24.48 -15.35 52.57
CA THR A 15 23.26 -14.55 52.47
C THR A 15 23.25 -13.64 51.24
N LEU A 16 24.42 -13.10 50.85
CA LEU A 16 24.55 -12.30 49.60
C LEU A 16 24.35 -13.17 48.34
N CYS A 17 24.88 -14.40 48.30
CA CYS A 17 24.64 -15.36 47.25
C CYS A 17 23.16 -15.77 47.13
N PHE A 18 22.45 -15.94 48.25
CA PHE A 18 21.02 -16.25 48.22
C PHE A 18 20.16 -15.09 47.72
N GLN A 19 20.53 -13.85 48.01
CA GLN A 19 19.82 -12.66 47.49
C GLN A 19 20.05 -12.45 45.99
N THR A 20 21.23 -12.75 45.46
CA THR A 20 21.51 -12.66 44.03
C THR A 20 20.83 -13.77 43.21
N ILE A 21 20.63 -14.95 43.78
CA ILE A 21 19.90 -16.05 43.12
C ILE A 21 18.39 -15.79 43.07
N CYS A 22 17.82 -15.07 44.05
CA CYS A 22 16.39 -14.71 44.03
C CYS A 22 16.07 -13.56 43.07
N ILE A 23 17.04 -12.73 42.68
CA ILE A 23 16.82 -11.61 41.75
C ILE A 23 16.87 -12.06 40.28
N SER A 24 17.50 -13.19 39.97
CA SER A 24 17.64 -13.71 38.62
C SER A 24 16.42 -14.49 38.09
N ASN A 25 15.38 -14.68 38.85
CA ASN A 25 14.17 -15.43 38.45
C ASN A 25 12.93 -14.58 38.19
N SER A 26 13.05 -13.27 38.06
CA SER A 26 12.03 -12.49 37.41
C SER A 26 12.27 -12.40 35.86
N LEU A 27 12.52 -13.55 35.24
CA LEU A 27 12.10 -13.70 33.84
C LEU A 27 10.60 -13.40 33.85
N ALA A 28 10.21 -12.31 33.23
CA ALA A 28 8.80 -12.01 33.01
C ALA A 28 8.17 -13.30 32.48
N GLN A 29 7.44 -14.00 33.34
CA GLN A 29 6.63 -15.12 32.94
C GLN A 29 5.65 -14.53 31.98
N VAL A 30 5.88 -14.74 30.67
CA VAL A 30 4.90 -14.39 29.64
C VAL A 30 3.67 -15.19 30.03
N ASP A 31 2.68 -14.49 30.53
CA ASP A 31 1.42 -15.09 30.97
C ASP A 31 0.81 -15.79 29.76
N PHE A 32 0.95 -17.10 29.73
CA PHE A 32 0.61 -17.95 28.62
C PHE A 32 -0.92 -18.13 28.65
N ASP A 33 -1.65 -17.15 28.08
CA ASP A 33 -3.10 -17.18 28.02
C ASP A 33 -3.52 -18.07 26.83
N GLU A 34 -4.00 -19.27 27.13
CA GLU A 34 -4.51 -20.25 26.15
C GLU A 34 -5.55 -19.62 25.21
N LYS A 35 -6.38 -18.72 25.73
CA LYS A 35 -7.41 -18.03 24.94
C LYS A 35 -6.78 -17.09 23.90
N ASN A 36 -5.69 -16.41 24.24
CA ASN A 36 -4.97 -15.56 23.29
C ASN A 36 -4.38 -16.37 22.15
N ILE A 37 -3.83 -17.55 22.45
CA ILE A 37 -3.28 -18.46 21.46
C ILE A 37 -4.37 -18.99 20.55
N ALA A 38 -5.45 -19.50 21.12
CA ALA A 38 -6.59 -20.02 20.38
C ALA A 38 -7.17 -18.94 19.43
N ASN A 39 -7.35 -17.72 19.94
CA ASN A 39 -7.85 -16.61 19.11
C ASN A 39 -6.82 -16.19 18.02
N TYR A 40 -5.51 -16.20 18.30
CA TYR A 40 -4.49 -15.92 17.29
C TYR A 40 -4.54 -16.94 16.14
N PHE A 41 -4.61 -18.23 16.46
CA PHE A 41 -4.75 -19.28 15.44
C PHE A 41 -6.08 -19.19 14.69
N SER A 42 -7.19 -18.94 15.37
CA SER A 42 -8.50 -18.73 14.74
C SER A 42 -8.48 -17.52 13.79
N GLY A 43 -7.80 -16.43 14.20
CA GLY A 43 -7.59 -15.26 13.36
C GLY A 43 -6.77 -15.59 12.12
N SER A 44 -5.69 -16.34 12.27
CA SER A 44 -4.81 -16.74 11.16
C SER A 44 -5.52 -17.69 10.19
N VAL A 45 -6.30 -18.66 10.68
CA VAL A 45 -7.13 -19.56 9.85
C VAL A 45 -8.20 -18.74 9.10
N SER A 46 -8.87 -17.82 9.80
CA SER A 46 -9.90 -16.97 9.18
C SER A 46 -9.29 -16.09 8.07
N LEU A 47 -8.10 -15.54 8.28
CA LEU A 47 -7.38 -14.75 7.29
C LEU A 47 -7.05 -15.58 6.04
N ASN A 48 -6.49 -16.77 6.22
CA ASN A 48 -6.14 -17.68 5.13
C ASN A 48 -7.38 -18.16 4.34
N ASN A 49 -8.55 -18.21 4.98
CA ASN A 49 -9.82 -18.55 4.36
C ASN A 49 -10.56 -17.31 3.80
N ASN A 50 -9.91 -16.16 3.68
CA ASN A 50 -10.49 -14.90 3.21
C ASN A 50 -11.68 -14.39 4.04
N ASN A 51 -11.87 -14.89 5.27
CA ASN A 51 -12.87 -14.38 6.20
C ASN A 51 -12.30 -13.22 7.03
N ASN A 52 -12.08 -12.09 6.36
CA ASN A 52 -11.35 -10.95 6.90
C ASN A 52 -12.03 -10.33 8.11
N PHE A 53 -13.37 -10.27 8.11
CA PHE A 53 -14.13 -9.77 9.25
C PHE A 53 -13.91 -10.61 10.53
N GLN A 54 -13.94 -11.93 10.42
CA GLN A 54 -13.68 -12.81 11.57
C GLN A 54 -12.20 -12.76 11.99
N ALA A 55 -11.28 -12.68 11.03
CA ALA A 55 -9.86 -12.51 11.32
C ALA A 55 -9.62 -11.27 12.18
N VAL A 56 -10.16 -10.11 11.77
CA VAL A 56 -10.08 -8.85 12.54
C VAL A 56 -10.69 -9.03 13.94
N LYS A 57 -11.83 -9.71 14.08
CA LYS A 57 -12.47 -9.94 15.38
C LYS A 57 -11.57 -10.75 16.32
N TYR A 58 -10.99 -11.84 15.84
CA TYR A 58 -10.10 -12.68 16.64
C TYR A 58 -8.80 -11.95 17.01
N PHE A 59 -8.15 -11.26 16.07
CA PHE A 59 -6.94 -10.48 16.36
C PHE A 59 -7.21 -9.33 17.33
N ASN A 60 -8.37 -8.67 17.25
CA ASN A 60 -8.74 -7.64 18.22
C ASN A 60 -8.84 -8.16 19.66
N SER A 61 -9.25 -9.43 19.86
CA SER A 61 -9.35 -10.03 21.19
C SER A 61 -8.01 -10.47 21.78
N THR A 62 -6.92 -10.41 20.99
CA THR A 62 -5.55 -10.83 21.37
C THR A 62 -4.50 -9.74 21.18
N LYS A 63 -4.91 -8.48 21.31
CA LYS A 63 -4.00 -7.31 21.12
C LYS A 63 -2.81 -7.25 22.07
N ASN A 64 -2.84 -7.95 23.19
CA ASN A 64 -1.71 -8.10 24.09
C ASN A 64 -0.51 -8.76 23.40
N LEU A 65 -0.72 -9.57 22.34
CA LEU A 65 0.37 -10.14 21.53
C LEU A 65 1.10 -9.12 20.67
N LYS A 66 0.56 -7.91 20.49
CA LYS A 66 1.15 -6.83 19.70
C LYS A 66 2.62 -6.53 20.07
N ASN A 67 2.96 -6.67 21.35
CA ASN A 67 4.29 -6.36 21.84
C ASN A 67 5.26 -7.55 21.88
N THR A 68 4.76 -8.76 21.74
CA THR A 68 5.54 -10.00 21.93
C THR A 68 5.69 -10.83 20.66
N HIS A 69 4.80 -10.64 19.66
CA HIS A 69 4.76 -11.51 18.50
C HIS A 69 4.73 -10.71 17.18
N GLU A 70 5.81 -10.76 16.41
CA GLU A 70 5.99 -9.99 15.17
C GLU A 70 4.92 -10.34 14.11
N ASN A 71 4.68 -11.62 13.86
CA ASN A 71 3.69 -12.08 12.89
C ASN A 71 2.25 -11.70 13.27
N PHE A 72 1.95 -11.53 14.57
CA PHE A 72 0.65 -11.01 15.00
C PHE A 72 0.40 -9.63 14.38
N ASN A 73 1.35 -8.71 14.51
CA ASN A 73 1.21 -7.37 13.95
C ASN A 73 0.96 -7.42 12.44
N ARG A 74 1.77 -8.19 11.70
CA ARG A 74 1.61 -8.35 10.26
C ARG A 74 0.20 -8.86 9.91
N ASN A 75 -0.22 -9.97 10.49
CA ASN A 75 -1.49 -10.60 10.17
C ASN A 75 -2.69 -9.73 10.55
N TYR A 76 -2.62 -9.06 11.70
CA TYR A 76 -3.66 -8.13 12.14
C TYR A 76 -3.79 -6.93 11.22
N ILE A 77 -2.67 -6.29 10.85
CA ILE A 77 -2.67 -5.15 9.93
C ILE A 77 -3.20 -5.54 8.55
N ILE A 78 -2.72 -6.67 7.99
CA ILE A 78 -3.23 -7.18 6.71
C ILE A 78 -4.73 -7.46 6.79
N SER A 79 -5.21 -8.11 7.86
CA SER A 79 -6.64 -8.38 8.01
C SER A 79 -7.49 -7.11 8.06
N LEU A 80 -6.99 -6.03 8.69
CA LEU A 80 -7.66 -4.73 8.70
C LEU A 80 -7.76 -4.12 7.30
N VAL A 81 -6.68 -4.20 6.51
CA VAL A 81 -6.69 -3.70 5.12
C VAL A 81 -7.68 -4.52 4.28
N LEU A 82 -7.61 -5.84 4.36
CA LEU A 82 -8.50 -6.75 3.62
C LEU A 82 -9.98 -6.61 3.99
N ASP A 83 -10.26 -6.15 5.22
CA ASP A 83 -11.63 -5.82 5.70
C ASP A 83 -12.03 -4.36 5.40
N GLY A 84 -11.29 -3.66 4.53
CA GLY A 84 -11.55 -2.27 4.14
C GLY A 84 -11.24 -1.22 5.21
N LYS A 85 -10.63 -1.60 6.34
CA LYS A 85 -10.36 -0.74 7.50
C LYS A 85 -8.96 -0.12 7.44
N VAL A 86 -8.54 0.40 6.28
CA VAL A 86 -7.18 0.93 6.05
C VAL A 86 -6.82 2.04 7.01
N SER A 87 -7.72 2.99 7.29
CA SER A 87 -7.44 4.06 8.27
C SER A 87 -7.12 3.52 9.67
N LYS A 88 -7.77 2.41 10.07
CA LYS A 88 -7.49 1.76 11.34
C LYS A 88 -6.14 1.05 11.30
N SER A 89 -5.78 0.39 10.19
CA SER A 89 -4.46 -0.22 10.02
C SER A 89 -3.33 0.80 10.16
N VAL A 90 -3.49 2.00 9.58
CA VAL A 90 -2.55 3.12 9.75
C VAL A 90 -2.40 3.53 11.22
N SER A 91 -3.52 3.67 11.95
CA SER A 91 -3.49 4.04 13.37
C SER A 91 -2.78 2.99 14.23
N GLU A 92 -3.03 1.71 13.97
CA GLU A 92 -2.37 0.61 14.68
C GLU A 92 -0.86 0.55 14.36
N LEU A 93 -0.46 0.79 13.10
CA LEU A 93 0.95 0.86 12.72
C LEU A 93 1.66 2.04 13.41
N LYS A 94 1.07 3.24 13.41
CA LYS A 94 1.65 4.43 14.07
C LYS A 94 1.85 4.25 15.57
N SER A 95 1.06 3.38 16.20
CA SER A 95 1.19 3.04 17.63
C SER A 95 2.15 1.87 17.91
N THR A 96 2.77 1.30 16.86
CA THR A 96 3.70 0.16 16.96
C THR A 96 5.12 0.65 16.70
N SER A 97 6.12 0.11 17.42
CA SER A 97 7.53 0.46 17.16
C SER A 97 7.96 0.01 15.77
N GLU A 98 8.78 0.82 15.09
CA GLU A 98 9.24 0.57 13.72
C GLU A 98 9.93 -0.79 13.56
N GLN A 99 10.71 -1.20 14.54
CA GLN A 99 11.40 -2.50 14.55
C GLN A 99 10.46 -3.69 14.32
N LYS A 100 9.17 -3.57 14.70
CA LYS A 100 8.18 -4.65 14.58
C LYS A 100 7.50 -4.75 13.22
N TYR A 101 7.69 -3.78 12.34
CA TYR A 101 7.11 -3.81 11.00
C TYR A 101 8.12 -3.56 9.87
N SER A 102 9.34 -3.12 10.21
CA SER A 102 10.36 -2.78 9.20
C SER A 102 10.67 -3.92 8.23
N ASN A 103 10.51 -5.18 8.65
CA ASN A 103 10.77 -6.36 7.83
C ASN A 103 9.61 -6.74 6.89
N PHE A 104 8.51 -6.02 6.90
CA PHE A 104 7.34 -6.32 6.07
C PHE A 104 7.09 -5.23 5.04
N PHE A 105 7.24 -5.57 3.76
CA PHE A 105 7.02 -4.64 2.65
C PHE A 105 5.66 -3.95 2.74
N ASN A 106 4.58 -4.72 2.86
CA ASN A 106 3.21 -4.22 2.86
C ASN A 106 2.93 -3.23 4.00
N LEU A 107 3.52 -3.44 5.18
CA LEU A 107 3.31 -2.55 6.33
C LEU A 107 4.01 -1.20 6.13
N ASN A 108 5.23 -1.21 5.60
CA ASN A 108 5.94 0.01 5.24
C ASN A 108 5.23 0.77 4.11
N LEU A 109 4.73 0.05 3.09
CA LEU A 109 3.98 0.64 1.99
C LEU A 109 2.74 1.40 2.50
N ILE A 110 1.95 0.83 3.42
CA ILE A 110 0.78 1.50 4.02
C ILE A 110 1.16 2.85 4.63
N LEU A 111 2.27 2.92 5.37
CA LEU A 111 2.72 4.16 6.00
C LEU A 111 3.22 5.19 4.98
N ILE A 112 3.87 4.75 3.92
CA ILE A 112 4.30 5.63 2.82
C ILE A 112 3.08 6.22 2.12
N LEU A 113 2.08 5.39 1.78
CA LEU A 113 0.83 5.84 1.15
C LEU A 113 0.08 6.83 2.03
N GLU A 114 0.06 6.64 3.34
CA GLU A 114 -0.52 7.60 4.29
C GLU A 114 0.20 8.95 4.27
N GLU A 115 1.54 8.96 4.21
CA GLU A 115 2.29 10.22 4.11
C GLU A 115 2.03 10.92 2.77
N ILE A 116 1.97 10.17 1.66
CA ILE A 116 1.59 10.71 0.34
C ILE A 116 0.19 11.31 0.41
N LYS A 117 -0.77 10.58 0.96
CA LYS A 117 -2.17 11.03 1.08
C LYS A 117 -2.30 12.35 1.83
N ARG A 118 -1.43 12.59 2.81
CA ARG A 118 -1.38 13.82 3.61
C ARG A 118 -0.52 14.93 3.01
N ASN A 119 -0.01 14.79 1.79
CA ASN A 119 0.94 15.72 1.15
C ASN A 119 2.30 15.83 1.88
N ASN A 120 2.66 14.86 2.73
CA ASN A 120 3.93 14.83 3.46
C ASN A 120 5.00 14.13 2.61
N PHE A 121 5.30 14.62 1.41
CA PHE A 121 6.17 13.94 0.45
C PHE A 121 7.61 13.73 0.94
N ASP A 122 8.15 14.66 1.73
CA ASP A 122 9.47 14.50 2.36
C ASP A 122 9.49 13.31 3.33
N LYS A 123 8.44 13.15 4.14
CA LYS A 123 8.32 12.00 5.05
C LYS A 123 8.08 10.70 4.29
N ALA A 124 7.31 10.74 3.22
CA ALA A 124 7.13 9.59 2.34
C ALA A 124 8.48 9.15 1.74
N LYS A 125 9.27 10.11 1.22
CA LYS A 125 10.61 9.86 0.68
C LYS A 125 11.55 9.27 1.73
N ALA A 126 11.56 9.81 2.95
CA ALA A 126 12.38 9.28 4.04
C ALA A 126 12.01 7.83 4.40
N LYS A 127 10.71 7.48 4.36
CA LYS A 127 10.24 6.10 4.64
C LYS A 127 10.52 5.10 3.51
N LEU A 128 10.73 5.57 2.27
CA LEU A 128 11.04 4.70 1.14
C LEU A 128 12.35 3.92 1.33
N ILE A 129 13.28 4.41 2.15
CA ILE A 129 14.52 3.70 2.49
C ILE A 129 14.24 2.31 3.12
N ASN A 130 13.13 2.17 3.83
CA ASN A 130 12.74 0.89 4.43
C ASN A 130 12.29 -0.14 3.38
N LEU A 131 11.98 0.29 2.15
CA LEU A 131 11.61 -0.59 1.04
C LEU A 131 12.80 -0.99 0.15
N GLU A 132 13.93 -0.28 0.20
CA GLU A 132 15.10 -0.56 -0.64
C GLU A 132 15.60 -2.00 -0.53
N LYS A 133 15.54 -2.60 0.68
CA LYS A 133 15.95 -3.99 0.90
C LYS A 133 15.08 -5.03 0.18
N PHE A 134 13.91 -4.65 -0.31
CA PHE A 134 13.01 -5.51 -1.07
C PHE A 134 13.17 -5.31 -2.59
N GLU A 135 14.09 -4.45 -3.01
CA GLU A 135 14.40 -4.16 -4.40
C GLU A 135 15.18 -5.33 -5.02
N GLN A 136 14.43 -6.32 -5.52
CA GLN A 136 14.98 -7.47 -6.23
C GLN A 136 14.35 -7.52 -7.62
N ASP A 137 15.19 -7.57 -8.64
CA ASP A 137 14.75 -7.66 -10.03
C ASP A 137 13.79 -8.85 -10.26
N GLY A 138 12.78 -8.61 -11.10
CA GLY A 138 11.80 -9.63 -11.48
C GLY A 138 10.69 -9.87 -10.45
N LYS A 139 10.66 -9.15 -9.32
CA LYS A 139 9.57 -9.21 -8.35
C LYS A 139 8.66 -8.00 -8.46
N LEU A 140 7.38 -8.18 -8.14
CA LEU A 140 6.39 -7.10 -8.17
C LEU A 140 6.68 -6.03 -7.10
N GLU A 141 7.32 -6.40 -5.99
CA GLU A 141 7.79 -5.45 -4.97
C GLU A 141 8.80 -4.45 -5.54
N PHE A 142 9.66 -4.87 -6.46
CA PHE A 142 10.57 -3.99 -7.22
C PHE A 142 9.78 -2.93 -7.99
N VAL A 143 8.78 -3.36 -8.77
CA VAL A 143 7.92 -2.47 -9.57
C VAL A 143 7.17 -1.48 -8.66
N LEU A 144 6.61 -1.99 -7.56
CA LEU A 144 5.91 -1.18 -6.56
C LEU A 144 6.84 -0.12 -5.96
N TYR A 145 7.99 -0.53 -5.46
CA TYR A 145 8.96 0.39 -4.87
C TYR A 145 9.42 1.46 -5.85
N ARG A 146 9.86 1.07 -7.05
CA ARG A 146 10.34 1.99 -8.09
C ARG A 146 9.27 2.98 -8.51
N THR A 147 8.05 2.53 -8.74
CA THR A 147 6.94 3.41 -9.17
C THR A 147 6.52 4.37 -8.06
N ILE A 148 6.37 3.90 -6.81
CA ILE A 148 6.02 4.77 -5.67
C ILE A 148 7.14 5.80 -5.39
N LYS A 149 8.40 5.40 -5.48
CA LYS A 149 9.56 6.29 -5.36
C LYS A 149 9.49 7.38 -6.43
N ARG A 150 9.29 6.99 -7.69
CA ARG A 150 9.18 7.89 -8.82
C ARG A 150 8.04 8.90 -8.66
N TYR A 151 6.84 8.45 -8.29
CA TYR A 151 5.71 9.34 -8.01
C TYR A 151 5.99 10.27 -6.81
N THR A 152 6.61 9.77 -5.74
CA THR A 152 6.96 10.61 -4.58
C THR A 152 7.93 11.73 -4.98
N GLU A 153 8.93 11.44 -5.80
CA GLU A 153 9.89 12.41 -6.32
C GLU A 153 9.22 13.42 -7.27
N LEU A 154 8.30 12.95 -8.13
CA LEU A 154 7.47 13.82 -8.98
C LEU A 154 6.66 14.80 -8.16
N PHE A 155 5.98 14.33 -7.12
CA PHE A 155 5.12 15.18 -6.28
C PHE A 155 5.93 16.20 -5.48
N LEU A 156 7.12 15.82 -5.02
CA LEU A 156 8.03 16.68 -4.29
C LEU A 156 8.69 17.74 -5.19
N ASN A 157 9.29 17.31 -6.29
CA ASN A 157 10.17 18.14 -7.12
C ASN A 157 9.45 18.84 -8.27
N LYS A 158 8.21 18.43 -8.61
CA LYS A 158 7.44 18.88 -9.77
C LYS A 158 8.21 18.71 -11.09
N LYS A 159 8.95 17.61 -11.20
CA LYS A 159 9.73 17.24 -12.39
C LYS A 159 9.69 15.73 -12.60
N THR A 160 9.69 15.30 -13.86
CA THR A 160 9.85 13.87 -14.19
C THR A 160 11.25 13.39 -13.80
N SER A 161 11.33 12.17 -13.27
CA SER A 161 12.62 11.51 -13.11
C SER A 161 13.13 11.04 -14.47
N LYS A 162 14.42 11.24 -14.76
CA LYS A 162 15.04 10.74 -16.00
C LYS A 162 15.39 9.24 -15.92
N ASN A 163 15.17 8.59 -14.78
CA ASN A 163 15.56 7.21 -14.55
C ASN A 163 14.57 6.23 -15.19
N ASP A 164 15.07 5.27 -15.81
CA ASP A 164 14.63 4.02 -16.44
C ASP A 164 13.16 3.60 -16.30
N ILE A 165 12.31 4.32 -17.06
CA ILE A 165 10.93 3.88 -17.34
C ILE A 165 10.92 2.51 -18.02
N ASN A 166 11.92 2.23 -18.85
CA ASN A 166 12.02 1.00 -19.64
C ASN A 166 12.10 -0.27 -18.77
N GLU A 167 12.69 -0.19 -17.57
CA GLU A 167 12.75 -1.31 -16.62
C GLU A 167 11.37 -1.72 -16.06
N LEU A 168 10.39 -0.83 -16.16
CA LEU A 168 9.02 -1.07 -15.66
C LEU A 168 8.06 -1.58 -16.74
N GLY A 169 8.54 -1.78 -17.99
CA GLY A 169 7.71 -2.23 -19.11
C GLY A 169 6.45 -1.38 -19.29
N ASN A 170 5.31 -2.02 -19.51
CA ASN A 170 4.02 -1.35 -19.73
C ASN A 170 3.60 -0.44 -18.57
N ILE A 171 3.97 -0.78 -17.33
CA ILE A 171 3.73 0.08 -16.15
C ILE A 171 4.50 1.39 -16.28
N GLY A 172 5.71 1.34 -16.84
CA GLY A 172 6.51 2.53 -17.11
C GLY A 172 5.86 3.48 -18.10
N GLU A 173 5.29 2.97 -19.19
CA GLU A 173 4.58 3.77 -20.18
C GLU A 173 3.33 4.46 -19.60
N ILE A 174 2.54 3.69 -18.83
CA ILE A 174 1.38 4.21 -18.12
C ILE A 174 1.81 5.32 -17.13
N THR A 175 2.82 5.05 -16.32
CA THR A 175 3.35 6.01 -15.35
C THR A 175 3.81 7.29 -16.03
N ASN A 176 4.53 7.18 -17.15
CA ASN A 176 5.00 8.33 -17.93
C ASN A 176 3.85 9.20 -18.46
N ALA A 177 2.79 8.60 -18.99
CA ALA A 177 1.62 9.35 -19.48
C ALA A 177 0.96 10.14 -18.33
N PHE A 178 0.82 9.52 -17.14
CA PHE A 178 0.26 10.19 -15.97
C PHE A 178 1.18 11.27 -15.38
N GLU A 179 2.50 11.07 -15.38
CA GLU A 179 3.45 12.10 -14.93
C GLU A 179 3.36 13.35 -15.79
N LYS A 180 3.36 13.19 -17.12
CA LYS A 180 3.20 14.30 -18.06
C LYS A 180 1.87 15.02 -17.87
N CYS A 181 0.79 14.27 -17.67
CA CYS A 181 -0.51 14.84 -17.35
C CYS A 181 -0.48 15.61 -16.03
N TYR A 182 0.15 15.08 -14.99
CA TYR A 182 0.30 15.75 -13.70
C TYR A 182 1.04 17.08 -13.83
N LEU A 183 2.12 17.12 -14.59
CA LEU A 183 2.91 18.31 -14.84
C LEU A 183 2.24 19.29 -15.83
N GLY A 184 1.37 18.80 -16.71
CA GLY A 184 0.77 19.58 -17.80
C GLY A 184 1.72 19.78 -18.96
N GLU A 185 2.53 18.78 -19.27
CA GLU A 185 3.49 18.82 -20.38
C GLU A 185 2.77 18.82 -21.73
N MET A 186 3.35 19.51 -22.72
CA MET A 186 2.72 19.67 -24.06
C MET A 186 2.53 18.35 -24.82
N ASP A 187 3.36 17.35 -24.55
CA ASP A 187 3.31 16.05 -25.21
C ASP A 187 2.45 15.01 -24.45
N THR A 188 1.69 15.43 -23.42
CA THR A 188 0.74 14.59 -22.66
C THR A 188 -0.25 13.88 -23.57
N GLU A 189 -0.85 14.61 -24.51
CA GLU A 189 -1.82 14.08 -25.48
C GLU A 189 -1.21 12.97 -26.33
N LYS A 190 0.00 13.20 -26.85
CA LYS A 190 0.74 12.21 -27.64
C LYS A 190 1.02 10.95 -26.81
N SER A 191 1.37 11.10 -25.53
CA SER A 191 1.67 9.95 -24.65
C SER A 191 0.44 9.10 -24.41
N PHE A 192 -0.74 9.69 -24.18
CA PHE A 192 -2.00 8.92 -24.07
C PHE A 192 -2.39 8.26 -25.38
N ILE A 193 -2.25 8.94 -26.53
CA ILE A 193 -2.56 8.37 -27.84
C ILE A 193 -1.67 7.16 -28.13
N ASN A 194 -0.38 7.27 -27.87
CA ASN A 194 0.56 6.16 -28.06
C ASN A 194 0.17 4.97 -27.16
N LEU A 195 -0.16 5.23 -25.89
CA LEU A 195 -0.57 4.19 -24.95
C LEU A 195 -1.84 3.45 -25.42
N ILE A 196 -2.88 4.18 -25.84
CA ILE A 196 -4.16 3.59 -26.26
C ILE A 196 -4.02 2.78 -27.57
N ASN A 197 -3.10 3.17 -28.46
CA ASN A 197 -2.86 2.51 -29.74
C ASN A 197 -1.69 1.50 -29.69
N SER A 198 -1.14 1.19 -28.51
CA SER A 198 -0.09 0.19 -28.37
C SER A 198 -0.64 -1.21 -28.63
N ASP A 199 0.10 -2.01 -29.37
CA ASP A 199 -0.20 -3.42 -29.64
C ASP A 199 0.30 -4.36 -28.52
N ASP A 200 1.03 -3.81 -27.54
CA ASP A 200 1.69 -4.57 -26.48
C ASP A 200 0.76 -5.00 -25.32
N GLY A 201 -0.54 -4.68 -25.41
CA GLY A 201 -1.52 -5.06 -24.39
C GLY A 201 -2.89 -4.36 -24.54
N ASP A 202 -3.85 -4.72 -23.68
CA ASP A 202 -5.16 -4.05 -23.63
C ASP A 202 -5.08 -2.77 -22.79
N PHE A 203 -4.85 -1.66 -23.46
CA PHE A 203 -4.84 -0.32 -22.86
C PHE A 203 -6.18 0.44 -23.03
N SER A 204 -7.26 -0.24 -23.41
CA SER A 204 -8.58 0.37 -23.66
C SER A 204 -9.11 1.18 -22.47
N ARG A 205 -8.78 0.76 -21.24
CA ARG A 205 -9.08 1.48 -20.00
C ARG A 205 -8.54 2.91 -20.01
N TYR A 206 -7.37 3.15 -20.63
CA TYR A 206 -6.71 4.45 -20.63
C TYR A 206 -7.39 5.48 -21.56
N LEU A 207 -8.35 5.05 -22.39
CA LEU A 207 -9.24 5.98 -23.08
C LEU A 207 -10.00 6.89 -22.10
N PHE A 208 -10.48 6.35 -20.96
CA PHE A 208 -11.13 7.15 -19.92
C PHE A 208 -10.24 8.30 -19.44
N PHE A 209 -8.98 7.99 -19.12
CA PHE A 209 -8.03 8.98 -18.61
C PHE A 209 -7.65 10.02 -19.66
N TYR A 210 -7.50 9.59 -20.91
CA TYR A 210 -7.26 10.50 -22.02
C TYR A 210 -8.44 11.44 -22.25
N VAL A 211 -9.65 10.90 -22.27
CA VAL A 211 -10.88 11.70 -22.40
C VAL A 211 -11.03 12.68 -21.24
N ASN A 212 -10.77 12.23 -20.00
CA ASN A 212 -10.76 13.09 -18.83
C ASN A 212 -9.74 14.25 -18.98
N TYR A 213 -8.54 13.96 -19.48
CA TYR A 213 -7.55 15.00 -19.81
C TYR A 213 -8.06 15.99 -20.85
N LEU A 214 -8.67 15.50 -21.93
CA LEU A 214 -9.22 16.36 -22.98
C LEU A 214 -10.33 17.29 -22.45
N ILE A 215 -11.25 16.75 -21.67
CA ILE A 215 -12.33 17.51 -21.02
C ILE A 215 -11.77 18.56 -20.06
N SER A 216 -10.76 18.19 -19.25
CA SER A 216 -10.11 19.12 -18.33
C SER A 216 -9.38 20.27 -19.03
N ASN A 217 -9.11 20.14 -20.34
CA ASN A 217 -8.54 21.16 -21.21
C ASN A 217 -9.55 21.73 -22.21
N GLU A 218 -10.87 21.56 -21.96
CA GLU A 218 -11.98 22.08 -22.78
C GLU A 218 -11.98 21.59 -24.23
N LYS A 219 -11.31 20.46 -24.53
CA LYS A 219 -11.23 19.85 -25.87
C LYS A 219 -12.38 18.87 -26.10
N PHE A 220 -13.64 19.32 -25.94
CA PHE A 220 -14.85 18.46 -25.93
C PHE A 220 -15.07 17.73 -27.27
N GLU A 221 -14.92 18.41 -28.40
CA GLU A 221 -15.11 17.81 -29.72
C GLU A 221 -14.06 16.70 -29.99
N LEU A 222 -12.82 16.89 -29.52
CA LEU A 222 -11.79 15.89 -29.68
C LEU A 222 -12.08 14.68 -28.80
N ALA A 223 -12.53 14.89 -27.55
CA ALA A 223 -12.97 13.83 -26.65
C ALA A 223 -14.09 12.98 -27.28
N LYS A 224 -15.13 13.64 -27.83
CA LYS A 224 -16.24 12.98 -28.55
C LYS A 224 -15.76 12.16 -29.75
N LYS A 225 -14.86 12.73 -30.56
CA LYS A 225 -14.28 12.04 -31.73
C LYS A 225 -13.56 10.75 -31.35
N HIS A 226 -12.78 10.74 -30.25
CA HIS A 226 -12.05 9.54 -29.80
C HIS A 226 -12.99 8.48 -29.26
N VAL A 227 -13.97 8.87 -28.45
CA VAL A 227 -14.94 7.95 -27.86
C VAL A 227 -15.80 7.26 -28.92
N LEU A 228 -16.24 7.97 -29.95
CA LEU A 228 -17.10 7.40 -31.01
C LEU A 228 -16.38 6.37 -31.90
N LYS A 229 -15.06 6.37 -31.96
CA LYS A 229 -14.29 5.40 -32.76
C LYS A 229 -14.17 4.02 -32.08
N VAL A 230 -14.43 3.91 -30.80
CA VAL A 230 -14.23 2.67 -30.04
C VAL A 230 -15.44 1.76 -30.14
N ASN A 231 -15.21 0.48 -30.45
CA ASN A 231 -16.24 -0.54 -30.41
C ASN A 231 -16.49 -0.97 -28.95
N PHE A 232 -17.67 -0.60 -28.44
CA PHE A 232 -18.00 -0.79 -27.01
C PHE A 232 -18.61 -2.15 -26.65
N LEU A 233 -18.82 -3.02 -27.62
CA LEU A 233 -19.42 -4.34 -27.37
C LEU A 233 -18.55 -5.23 -26.49
N ASN A 234 -17.22 -4.99 -26.49
CA ASN A 234 -16.22 -5.71 -25.71
C ASN A 234 -15.47 -4.80 -24.72
N SER A 235 -16.01 -3.61 -24.42
CA SER A 235 -15.31 -2.64 -23.57
C SER A 235 -15.51 -2.92 -22.07
N ASN A 236 -14.51 -2.55 -21.26
CA ASN A 236 -14.66 -2.55 -19.81
C ASN A 236 -15.64 -1.47 -19.32
N LEU A 237 -16.12 -1.62 -18.07
CA LEU A 237 -17.16 -0.75 -17.49
C LEU A 237 -16.80 0.74 -17.53
N ILE A 238 -15.55 1.11 -17.27
CA ILE A 238 -15.14 2.52 -17.25
C ILE A 238 -15.17 3.14 -18.65
N THR A 239 -14.86 2.36 -19.68
CA THR A 239 -14.93 2.80 -21.08
C THR A 239 -16.39 2.96 -21.55
N ALA A 240 -17.26 2.04 -21.14
CA ALA A 240 -18.70 2.15 -21.40
C ALA A 240 -19.30 3.39 -20.72
N GLN A 241 -18.96 3.65 -19.47
CA GLN A 241 -19.37 4.84 -18.72
C GLN A 241 -18.84 6.13 -19.36
N THR A 242 -17.60 6.09 -19.85
CA THR A 242 -17.00 7.22 -20.60
C THR A 242 -17.85 7.62 -21.78
N LYS A 243 -18.28 6.63 -22.57
CA LYS A 243 -19.16 6.88 -23.73
C LYS A 243 -20.48 7.51 -23.32
N GLN A 244 -21.13 6.95 -22.31
CA GLN A 244 -22.40 7.45 -21.82
C GLN A 244 -22.27 8.93 -21.42
N TRP A 245 -21.28 9.29 -20.58
CA TRP A 245 -21.09 10.67 -20.13
C TRP A 245 -20.77 11.64 -21.27
N ILE A 246 -20.03 11.22 -22.29
CA ILE A 246 -19.74 12.03 -23.45
C ILE A 246 -21.03 12.27 -24.28
N LEU A 247 -21.88 11.25 -24.49
CA LEU A 247 -23.13 11.38 -25.24
C LEU A 247 -24.17 12.23 -24.48
N GLU A 248 -24.17 12.21 -23.18
CA GLU A 248 -25.05 12.99 -22.30
C GLU A 248 -24.46 14.38 -21.96
N GLU A 249 -23.27 14.73 -22.50
CA GLU A 249 -22.53 15.97 -22.19
C GLU A 249 -22.30 16.19 -20.71
N ASN A 250 -22.22 15.09 -19.96
CA ASN A 250 -22.01 15.07 -18.50
C ASN A 250 -20.52 15.18 -18.13
N TYR A 251 -19.89 16.25 -18.57
CA TYR A 251 -18.44 16.45 -18.41
C TYR A 251 -17.98 16.62 -16.94
N LYS A 252 -18.87 17.07 -16.07
CA LYS A 252 -18.55 17.31 -14.64
C LYS A 252 -18.25 16.02 -13.87
N ASP A 253 -18.80 14.90 -14.30
CA ASP A 253 -18.61 13.62 -13.58
C ASP A 253 -17.20 13.05 -13.77
N PHE A 254 -16.54 13.37 -14.88
CA PHE A 254 -15.14 12.97 -15.08
C PHE A 254 -14.23 13.48 -13.98
N SER A 255 -14.29 14.77 -13.66
CA SER A 255 -13.44 15.38 -12.62
C SER A 255 -13.76 14.91 -11.21
N LYS A 256 -14.98 14.40 -10.96
CA LYS A 256 -15.35 13.81 -9.67
C LYS A 256 -14.67 12.47 -9.44
N ILE A 257 -14.45 11.69 -10.48
CA ILE A 257 -13.85 10.35 -10.40
C ILE A 257 -12.34 10.43 -10.41
N PHE A 258 -11.78 11.20 -11.35
CA PHE A 258 -10.34 11.27 -11.55
C PHE A 258 -9.86 12.66 -11.97
N SER A 259 -8.68 13.01 -11.52
CA SER A 259 -7.91 14.15 -12.04
C SER A 259 -6.44 13.80 -11.96
N CYS A 260 -5.72 13.91 -13.08
CA CYS A 260 -4.27 13.69 -13.07
C CYS A 260 -3.48 14.79 -12.34
N LYS A 261 -4.12 15.89 -11.96
CA LYS A 261 -3.53 16.91 -11.08
C LYS A 261 -3.58 16.52 -9.59
N ASN A 262 -4.30 15.45 -9.25
CA ASN A 262 -4.39 14.95 -7.89
C ASN A 262 -3.49 13.73 -7.71
N HIS A 263 -2.44 13.88 -6.92
CA HIS A 263 -1.45 12.84 -6.63
C HIS A 263 -2.07 11.55 -6.05
N ASN A 264 -3.14 11.68 -5.22
CA ASN A 264 -3.84 10.50 -4.67
C ASN A 264 -4.52 9.69 -5.78
N HIS A 265 -5.05 10.35 -6.81
CA HIS A 265 -5.70 9.69 -7.93
C HIS A 265 -4.69 8.90 -8.79
N LEU A 266 -3.47 9.43 -8.98
CA LEU A 266 -2.40 8.73 -9.69
C LEU A 266 -1.98 7.45 -8.94
N ILE A 267 -1.77 7.58 -7.64
CA ILE A 267 -1.42 6.43 -6.78
C ILE A 267 -2.56 5.41 -6.76
N SER A 268 -3.81 5.86 -6.70
CA SER A 268 -4.98 4.98 -6.71
C SER A 268 -5.02 4.13 -7.98
N GLU A 269 -4.87 4.75 -9.17
CA GLU A 269 -4.84 4.00 -10.43
C GLU A 269 -3.68 3.02 -10.49
N PHE A 270 -2.50 3.43 -10.06
CA PHE A 270 -1.35 2.52 -10.00
C PHE A 270 -1.63 1.29 -9.11
N LEU A 271 -2.18 1.50 -7.90
CA LEU A 271 -2.52 0.39 -7.00
C LEU A 271 -3.63 -0.50 -7.56
N TYR A 272 -4.59 0.07 -8.30
CA TYR A 272 -5.61 -0.69 -9.01
C TYR A 272 -4.97 -1.58 -10.10
N LEU A 273 -4.02 -1.04 -10.86
CA LEU A 273 -3.27 -1.82 -11.86
C LEU A 273 -2.53 -3.00 -11.21
N ILE A 274 -1.85 -2.77 -10.10
CA ILE A 274 -1.19 -3.84 -9.33
C ILE A 274 -2.20 -4.89 -8.86
N ALA A 275 -3.37 -4.46 -8.38
CA ALA A 275 -4.42 -5.39 -7.97
C ALA A 275 -4.90 -6.29 -9.11
N ASN A 276 -5.05 -5.72 -10.32
CA ASN A 276 -5.42 -6.49 -11.51
C ASN A 276 -4.35 -7.51 -11.92
N LEU A 277 -3.06 -7.16 -11.82
CA LEU A 277 -1.98 -8.10 -12.08
C LEU A 277 -2.03 -9.30 -11.12
N TYR A 278 -2.23 -9.06 -9.83
CA TYR A 278 -2.41 -10.15 -8.88
C TYR A 278 -3.66 -10.99 -9.17
N SER A 279 -4.77 -10.32 -9.56
CA SER A 279 -6.02 -11.02 -9.91
C SER A 279 -5.85 -11.94 -11.12
N SER A 280 -5.12 -11.49 -12.15
CA SER A 280 -4.89 -12.28 -13.38
C SER A 280 -4.06 -13.55 -13.10
N GLU A 281 -3.20 -13.50 -12.08
CA GLU A 281 -2.38 -14.63 -11.63
C GLU A 281 -3.08 -15.50 -10.56
N GLY A 282 -4.34 -15.16 -10.18
CA GLY A 282 -5.09 -15.91 -9.17
C GLY A 282 -4.76 -15.56 -7.71
N TYR A 283 -3.94 -14.55 -7.45
CA TYR A 283 -3.59 -14.09 -6.10
C TYR A 283 -4.63 -13.12 -5.56
N TYR A 284 -5.83 -13.63 -5.26
CA TYR A 284 -6.99 -12.79 -4.91
C TYR A 284 -6.86 -12.06 -3.57
N MET A 285 -6.10 -12.60 -2.62
CA MET A 285 -5.86 -11.93 -1.34
C MET A 285 -5.00 -10.69 -1.53
N GLU A 286 -3.92 -10.80 -2.29
CA GLU A 286 -3.05 -9.68 -2.66
C GLU A 286 -3.81 -8.67 -3.53
N SER A 287 -4.58 -9.13 -4.50
CA SER A 287 -5.45 -8.27 -5.30
C SER A 287 -6.38 -7.42 -4.42
N ASN A 288 -7.11 -8.06 -3.50
CA ASN A 288 -8.01 -7.36 -2.57
C ASN A 288 -7.25 -6.38 -1.66
N PHE A 289 -6.04 -6.74 -1.22
CA PHE A 289 -5.19 -5.84 -0.44
C PHE A 289 -4.90 -4.53 -1.19
N TYR A 290 -4.45 -4.62 -2.45
CA TYR A 290 -4.14 -3.44 -3.26
C TYR A 290 -5.40 -2.69 -3.72
N LEU A 291 -6.53 -3.36 -3.96
CA LEU A 291 -7.82 -2.71 -4.23
C LEU A 291 -8.27 -1.83 -3.05
N ASN A 292 -8.15 -2.33 -1.82
CA ASN A 292 -8.50 -1.56 -0.63
C ASN A 292 -7.55 -0.37 -0.42
N LEU A 293 -6.26 -0.51 -0.74
CA LEU A 293 -5.32 0.62 -0.73
C LEU A 293 -5.62 1.64 -1.84
N SER A 294 -5.99 1.17 -3.05
CA SER A 294 -6.44 2.03 -4.14
C SER A 294 -7.66 2.85 -3.73
N HIS A 295 -8.70 2.20 -3.20
CA HIS A 295 -9.90 2.86 -2.68
C HIS A 295 -9.58 3.82 -1.52
N TYR A 296 -8.61 3.48 -0.66
CA TYR A 296 -8.16 4.37 0.40
C TYR A 296 -7.56 5.67 -0.14
N MET A 297 -6.82 5.61 -1.24
CA MET A 297 -6.24 6.79 -1.90
C MET A 297 -7.29 7.60 -2.64
N ASN A 298 -8.23 6.95 -3.36
CA ASN A 298 -9.34 7.59 -4.05
C ASN A 298 -10.67 6.83 -3.83
N PRO A 299 -11.50 7.24 -2.85
CA PRO A 299 -12.76 6.54 -2.54
C PRO A 299 -13.85 6.63 -3.62
N ARG A 300 -13.62 7.41 -4.67
CA ARG A 300 -14.59 7.58 -5.78
C ARG A 300 -14.22 6.78 -7.02
N PHE A 301 -13.10 6.11 -6.95
CA PHE A 301 -12.52 5.40 -8.11
C PHE A 301 -12.81 3.90 -8.10
#